data_d3d56f36ca005dfe05767e6128cac772
#
_entry.id   d3d56f36ca005dfe05767e6128cac772
#
_cell.length_a   1.000
_cell.length_b   1.000
_cell.length_c   1.000
_cell.angle_alpha   90.00
_cell.angle_beta   90.00
_cell.angle_gamma   90.00
#
_symmetry.space_group_name_H-M   'P 1'
#
loop_
_entity.id
_entity.type
_entity.pdbx_description
1 polymer ?
#
loop_
_entity_poly.entity_id
_entity_poly.type
_entity_poly.pdbx_seq_one_letter_code
_entity_poly.pdbx_strand_id
1 'polypeptide(L)'
;GGGGGGGYQYDATHTVTATTYSVTVGGGGNGGASGGQNNGSNGSNSVFDTITATGGGQGASPTSGVAGGNGGSGGGGASDTGTEHNAGTGSQGSSGGVGGGGPCGGGGGGATAVGAAGVGGVAPGAGGTGTANSITGSSVTYAGGGGGGYSGGGTKPGGAGGVGGGGAGGDATDTTGTAGTAGTDNTGGGGGGGARAGDLSTRAAGGNGGSGVVIIAYTTTDFSGFTYSGSYTTGTNGSETWVRMTSSGNLVLTAASTTYNQAVNAIGAGTSAVLKGISKTVAGVGAGAAAVAKVPGKLIAATGAGVAKVIKAITTATTVLHATGSGSAGMTATRVFLRAVSAIGNGIANIAKTPGKLLASTGVGSAAVSKILALSKTIVATGAGVATITATRGVTLQAIGHGVANIIVALGKRLEAIGNGVARINQEFWKDKYTQQDDDYNIKYPHGE
;
A
#
# COMPACT_ATOMS: atom_id res chain seq x y z
N GLY A 1 9.64 37.88 -22.11
CA GLY A 1 8.97 36.61 -22.39
C GLY A 1 8.23 36.08 -21.17
N GLY A 2 7.17 35.34 -21.38
CA GLY A 2 6.48 34.59 -20.30
C GLY A 2 7.28 33.37 -19.86
N GLY A 3 7.16 32.97 -18.58
CA GLY A 3 7.75 31.73 -18.07
C GLY A 3 7.05 30.47 -18.62
N GLY A 4 7.78 29.39 -18.85
CA GLY A 4 7.22 28.10 -19.22
C GLY A 4 6.49 27.46 -18.05
N GLY A 5 5.46 26.66 -18.32
CA GLY A 5 4.88 25.76 -17.34
C GLY A 5 5.85 24.66 -16.89
N GLY A 6 5.65 24.08 -15.72
CA GLY A 6 6.38 22.89 -15.28
C GLY A 6 6.13 21.68 -16.20
N GLY A 7 7.00 20.69 -16.13
CA GLY A 7 6.77 19.40 -16.78
C GLY A 7 5.55 18.71 -16.20
N TYR A 8 4.78 18.05 -17.04
CA TYR A 8 3.67 17.20 -16.62
C TYR A 8 4.07 15.73 -16.76
N GLN A 9 4.01 14.99 -15.66
CA GLN A 9 4.27 13.54 -15.62
C GLN A 9 3.06 12.81 -15.05
N TYR A 10 2.64 11.75 -15.71
CA TYR A 10 1.56 10.88 -15.26
C TYR A 10 1.90 9.43 -15.55
N ASP A 11 1.87 8.58 -14.52
CA ASP A 11 2.05 7.15 -14.65
C ASP A 11 0.91 6.44 -13.89
N ALA A 12 0.02 5.81 -14.65
CA ALA A 12 -1.12 5.05 -14.11
C ALA A 12 -0.71 3.67 -13.59
N THR A 13 0.53 3.23 -13.85
CA THR A 13 1.01 1.88 -13.54
C THR A 13 2.11 1.86 -12.48
N HIS A 14 2.47 3.02 -11.93
CA HIS A 14 3.52 3.12 -10.93
C HIS A 14 3.19 2.31 -9.67
N THR A 15 4.04 1.35 -9.34
CA THR A 15 3.82 0.46 -8.19
C THR A 15 4.32 1.12 -6.92
N VAL A 16 3.44 1.29 -5.94
CA VAL A 16 3.78 1.73 -4.59
C VAL A 16 3.61 0.59 -3.59
N THR A 17 4.45 0.57 -2.56
CA THR A 17 4.44 -0.41 -1.47
C THR A 17 4.31 0.30 -0.12
N ALA A 18 4.04 -0.46 0.93
CA ALA A 18 3.97 0.08 2.29
C ALA A 18 5.37 0.43 2.80
N THR A 19 5.83 1.61 2.45
CA THR A 19 7.13 2.17 2.84
C THR A 19 7.07 3.69 2.94
N THR A 20 8.21 4.32 3.20
CA THR A 20 8.36 5.78 3.21
C THR A 20 8.89 6.27 1.87
N TYR A 21 8.20 7.20 1.25
CA TYR A 21 8.63 7.89 0.03
C TYR A 21 8.99 9.34 0.35
N SER A 22 10.17 9.79 -0.09
CA SER A 22 10.51 11.21 -0.08
C SER A 22 9.81 11.88 -1.24
N VAL A 23 9.10 12.96 -0.96
CA VAL A 23 8.37 13.76 -1.96
C VAL A 23 8.97 15.14 -1.99
N THR A 24 9.38 15.60 -3.18
CA THR A 24 9.79 16.97 -3.45
C THR A 24 8.72 17.66 -4.27
N VAL A 25 8.21 18.78 -3.76
CA VAL A 25 7.36 19.69 -4.52
C VAL A 25 8.19 20.89 -4.93
N GLY A 26 8.39 21.06 -6.23
CA GLY A 26 9.20 22.12 -6.79
C GLY A 26 8.58 23.50 -6.61
N GLY A 27 9.38 24.48 -6.23
CA GLY A 27 8.98 25.89 -6.22
C GLY A 27 8.94 26.48 -7.62
N GLY A 28 8.09 27.48 -7.85
CA GLY A 28 8.12 28.29 -9.04
C GLY A 28 9.42 29.11 -9.15
N GLY A 29 9.87 29.37 -10.36
CA GLY A 29 11.00 30.27 -10.61
C GLY A 29 10.64 31.71 -10.30
N ASN A 30 11.61 32.52 -9.87
CA ASN A 30 11.40 33.94 -9.66
C ASN A 30 11.25 34.66 -10.99
N GLY A 31 10.33 35.63 -11.06
CA GLY A 31 10.25 36.58 -12.18
C GLY A 31 11.47 37.51 -12.24
N GLY A 32 11.78 38.01 -13.38
CA GLY A 32 12.84 39.03 -13.51
C GLY A 32 12.48 40.29 -12.72
N ALA A 33 13.45 40.83 -11.97
CA ALA A 33 13.24 42.03 -11.16
C ALA A 33 12.96 43.27 -11.98
N SER A 34 12.22 44.26 -11.42
CA SER A 34 11.98 45.55 -12.01
C SER A 34 13.24 46.39 -12.15
N GLY A 35 13.21 47.43 -13.02
CA GLY A 35 14.24 48.43 -13.20
C GLY A 35 15.49 47.98 -13.98
N GLY A 36 15.76 46.69 -14.04
CA GLY A 36 16.88 46.08 -14.77
C GLY A 36 16.41 45.22 -15.94
N GLN A 37 17.36 44.61 -16.63
CA GLN A 37 17.10 43.68 -17.70
C GLN A 37 17.43 42.23 -17.19
N ASN A 38 16.70 41.84 -16.18
CA ASN A 38 16.96 40.61 -15.49
C ASN A 38 16.07 39.50 -16.06
N ASN A 39 16.70 38.40 -16.43
CA ASN A 39 15.95 37.16 -16.68
C ASN A 39 15.30 36.69 -15.39
N GLY A 40 14.21 35.98 -15.50
CA GLY A 40 13.72 35.15 -14.39
C GLY A 40 14.68 33.99 -14.05
N SER A 41 14.25 33.11 -13.24
CA SER A 41 14.91 31.83 -13.00
C SER A 41 13.99 30.65 -13.35
N ASN A 42 14.58 29.52 -13.71
CA ASN A 42 13.82 28.29 -13.90
C ASN A 42 13.15 27.85 -12.60
N GLY A 43 12.02 27.20 -12.70
CA GLY A 43 11.41 26.49 -11.58
C GLY A 43 12.22 25.28 -11.14
N SER A 44 11.97 24.81 -9.92
CA SER A 44 12.58 23.59 -9.38
C SER A 44 11.75 22.35 -9.76
N ASN A 45 12.41 21.19 -9.75
CA ASN A 45 11.76 19.92 -10.08
C ASN A 45 10.84 19.43 -8.94
N SER A 46 9.71 18.80 -9.31
CA SER A 46 8.93 17.96 -8.40
C SER A 46 9.32 16.51 -8.60
N VAL A 47 9.46 15.77 -7.51
CA VAL A 47 9.92 14.36 -7.53
C VAL A 47 9.06 13.50 -6.62
N PHE A 48 8.65 12.37 -7.15
CA PHE A 48 8.07 11.27 -6.40
C PHE A 48 8.73 9.95 -6.83
N ASP A 49 9.44 9.29 -5.90
CA ASP A 49 10.20 8.07 -6.19
C ASP A 49 11.11 8.25 -7.41
N THR A 50 10.91 7.51 -8.48
CA THR A 50 11.68 7.59 -9.73
C THR A 50 11.14 8.61 -10.73
N ILE A 51 9.95 9.17 -10.48
CA ILE A 51 9.30 10.11 -11.38
C ILE A 51 9.75 11.54 -11.07
N THR A 52 10.26 12.24 -12.08
CA THR A 52 10.68 13.63 -11.98
C THR A 52 9.93 14.49 -12.99
N ALA A 53 9.20 15.48 -12.51
CA ALA A 53 8.65 16.56 -13.32
C ALA A 53 9.60 17.76 -13.27
N THR A 54 10.18 18.12 -14.40
CA THR A 54 11.16 19.20 -14.53
C THR A 54 10.50 20.57 -14.36
N GLY A 55 11.15 21.49 -13.64
CA GLY A 55 10.66 22.86 -13.50
C GLY A 55 10.53 23.58 -14.83
N GLY A 56 9.64 24.56 -14.90
CA GLY A 56 9.43 25.39 -16.11
C GLY A 56 10.62 26.29 -16.43
N GLY A 57 10.82 26.58 -17.71
CA GLY A 57 11.88 27.48 -18.19
C GLY A 57 11.58 28.94 -17.89
N GLN A 58 12.58 29.74 -17.59
CA GLN A 58 12.48 31.20 -17.38
C GLN A 58 12.10 31.95 -18.67
N GLY A 59 11.32 33.00 -18.54
CA GLY A 59 11.11 33.96 -19.65
C GLY A 59 12.39 34.77 -19.94
N ALA A 60 12.64 35.05 -21.20
CA ALA A 60 13.77 35.86 -21.64
C ALA A 60 13.58 37.33 -21.30
N SER A 61 14.70 38.07 -21.09
CA SER A 61 14.78 39.52 -21.02
C SER A 61 15.42 40.09 -22.28
N PRO A 62 14.94 41.26 -22.79
CA PRO A 62 15.35 41.79 -24.08
C PRO A 62 16.85 42.05 -24.26
N THR A 63 17.56 42.44 -23.23
CA THR A 63 18.95 42.88 -23.38
C THR A 63 20.01 41.86 -22.97
N SER A 64 19.58 40.72 -22.43
CA SER A 64 20.55 39.67 -22.09
C SER A 64 21.06 38.94 -23.34
N GLY A 65 20.45 39.12 -24.50
CA GLY A 65 20.72 38.33 -25.70
C GLY A 65 20.45 36.84 -25.52
N VAL A 66 19.85 36.48 -24.39
CA VAL A 66 19.63 35.08 -24.00
C VAL A 66 18.21 34.66 -24.38
N ALA A 67 18.09 33.53 -25.00
CA ALA A 67 16.81 32.87 -25.28
C ALA A 67 16.01 32.60 -24.00
N GLY A 68 14.70 32.34 -24.15
CA GLY A 68 13.91 31.74 -23.07
C GLY A 68 14.58 30.48 -22.55
N GLY A 69 14.43 30.21 -21.27
CA GLY A 69 15.04 29.04 -20.62
C GLY A 69 14.41 27.73 -21.05
N ASN A 70 15.22 26.68 -21.20
CA ASN A 70 14.71 25.32 -21.35
C ASN A 70 14.19 24.84 -20.01
N GLY A 71 13.16 23.98 -20.03
CA GLY A 71 12.56 23.43 -18.83
C GLY A 71 11.63 22.27 -19.12
N GLY A 72 10.74 21.94 -18.17
CA GLY A 72 9.64 21.03 -18.42
C GLY A 72 8.82 21.48 -19.60
N SER A 73 8.37 22.76 -19.59
CA SER A 73 8.01 23.54 -20.81
C SER A 73 8.96 24.72 -20.92
N GLY A 74 9.21 25.18 -22.15
CA GLY A 74 10.16 26.25 -22.43
C GLY A 74 9.62 27.64 -22.15
N GLY A 75 10.49 28.56 -21.70
CA GLY A 75 10.15 29.97 -21.53
C GLY A 75 10.02 30.70 -22.84
N GLY A 76 9.19 31.75 -22.88
CA GLY A 76 9.01 32.62 -24.03
C GLY A 76 10.23 33.50 -24.33
N GLY A 77 10.46 33.77 -25.61
CA GLY A 77 11.48 34.71 -26.10
C GLY A 77 11.11 36.15 -25.77
N ALA A 78 12.12 36.98 -25.60
CA ALA A 78 11.96 38.43 -25.50
C ALA A 78 12.02 39.10 -26.87
N SER A 79 11.64 40.35 -26.91
CA SER A 79 11.85 41.21 -28.08
C SER A 79 12.24 42.59 -27.62
N ASP A 80 13.18 43.20 -28.32
CA ASP A 80 13.54 44.61 -28.21
C ASP A 80 13.42 45.21 -29.59
N THR A 81 13.67 46.55 -29.71
CA THR A 81 13.58 47.27 -30.98
C THR A 81 14.42 46.57 -32.09
N GLY A 82 13.74 45.71 -32.87
CA GLY A 82 14.30 45.03 -34.03
C GLY A 82 15.02 43.71 -33.84
N THR A 83 15.19 43.18 -32.60
CA THR A 83 15.84 41.88 -32.35
C THR A 83 14.87 40.90 -31.74
N GLU A 84 14.65 39.77 -32.39
CA GLU A 84 13.87 38.63 -31.87
C GLU A 84 14.78 37.72 -31.08
N HIS A 85 14.32 37.32 -29.92
CA HIS A 85 14.99 36.31 -29.12
C HIS A 85 14.23 34.99 -29.18
N ASN A 86 14.98 33.92 -29.32
CA ASN A 86 14.44 32.58 -29.37
C ASN A 86 13.75 32.21 -28.04
N ALA A 87 12.78 31.36 -28.13
CA ALA A 87 12.16 30.72 -26.98
C ALA A 87 12.98 29.52 -26.48
N GLY A 88 12.73 29.11 -25.24
CA GLY A 88 13.23 27.86 -24.69
C GLY A 88 12.46 26.65 -25.20
N THR A 89 13.11 25.50 -25.15
CA THR A 89 12.51 24.19 -25.46
C THR A 89 11.92 23.51 -24.24
N GLY A 90 10.82 22.78 -24.44
CA GLY A 90 10.24 21.89 -23.42
C GLY A 90 10.82 20.47 -23.52
N SER A 91 11.15 19.87 -22.39
CA SER A 91 11.59 18.48 -22.30
C SER A 91 10.46 17.49 -21.98
N GLN A 92 9.41 17.96 -21.32
CA GLN A 92 8.23 17.18 -20.87
C GLN A 92 6.90 17.88 -21.21
N GLY A 93 7.00 18.99 -21.90
CA GLY A 93 5.91 19.83 -22.41
C GLY A 93 6.34 20.50 -23.70
N SER A 94 5.76 21.64 -24.01
CA SER A 94 5.95 22.36 -25.26
C SER A 94 6.95 23.50 -25.16
N SER A 95 7.52 23.92 -26.26
CA SER A 95 8.41 25.10 -26.36
C SER A 95 7.65 26.40 -26.11
N GLY A 96 8.35 27.42 -25.69
CA GLY A 96 7.83 28.79 -25.68
C GLY A 96 7.65 29.36 -27.09
N GLY A 97 6.95 30.49 -27.19
CA GLY A 97 6.84 31.31 -28.38
C GLY A 97 8.04 32.27 -28.50
N VAL A 98 8.51 32.53 -29.69
CA VAL A 98 9.56 33.53 -29.96
C VAL A 98 9.06 34.95 -29.69
N GLY A 99 9.94 35.87 -29.37
CA GLY A 99 9.63 37.27 -29.32
C GLY A 99 9.30 37.81 -30.72
N GLY A 100 8.35 38.74 -30.87
CA GLY A 100 8.05 39.39 -32.16
C GLY A 100 9.10 40.43 -32.53
N GLY A 101 9.26 40.74 -33.80
CA GLY A 101 10.20 41.75 -34.31
C GLY A 101 9.85 43.20 -33.90
N GLY A 102 9.42 43.43 -32.68
CA GLY A 102 8.98 44.67 -32.07
C GLY A 102 8.75 44.47 -30.57
N PRO A 103 8.03 45.37 -29.89
CA PRO A 103 7.94 45.38 -28.41
C PRO A 103 7.11 44.23 -27.77
N CYS A 104 6.99 43.09 -28.44
CA CYS A 104 6.10 41.99 -28.02
C CYS A 104 6.86 40.75 -27.63
N GLY A 105 6.88 40.40 -26.32
CA GLY A 105 7.43 39.17 -25.84
C GLY A 105 6.56 37.95 -26.22
N GLY A 106 7.19 36.79 -26.42
CA GLY A 106 6.53 35.51 -26.66
C GLY A 106 5.98 34.94 -25.36
N GLY A 107 4.93 34.11 -25.45
CA GLY A 107 4.37 33.36 -24.33
C GLY A 107 5.24 32.16 -24.00
N GLY A 108 5.24 31.72 -22.76
CA GLY A 108 5.83 30.46 -22.32
C GLY A 108 5.04 29.25 -22.81
N GLY A 109 5.71 28.11 -23.06
CA GLY A 109 5.07 26.84 -23.40
C GLY A 109 4.25 26.26 -22.22
N GLY A 110 3.16 25.60 -22.53
CA GLY A 110 2.42 24.79 -21.59
C GLY A 110 2.72 23.28 -21.76
N ALA A 111 2.14 22.43 -20.95
CA ALA A 111 2.35 20.99 -21.04
C ALA A 111 1.87 20.42 -22.40
N THR A 112 0.80 20.93 -23.00
CA THR A 112 0.24 20.42 -24.26
C THR A 112 0.39 21.38 -25.46
N ALA A 113 0.48 22.68 -25.23
CA ALA A 113 0.52 23.64 -26.31
C ALA A 113 1.77 24.54 -26.25
N VAL A 114 2.32 24.84 -27.43
CA VAL A 114 3.40 25.82 -27.59
C VAL A 114 2.89 27.21 -27.19
N GLY A 115 3.74 28.01 -26.55
CA GLY A 115 3.46 29.40 -26.30
C GLY A 115 3.36 30.16 -27.64
N ALA A 116 2.42 31.08 -27.76
CA ALA A 116 2.28 31.90 -28.95
C ALA A 116 3.47 32.85 -29.13
N ALA A 117 3.91 33.03 -30.37
CA ALA A 117 4.90 34.03 -30.68
C ALA A 117 4.33 35.46 -30.44
N GLY A 118 5.18 36.40 -30.05
CA GLY A 118 4.82 37.80 -30.09
C GLY A 118 4.65 38.27 -31.55
N VAL A 119 3.71 39.15 -31.80
CA VAL A 119 3.51 39.78 -33.11
C VAL A 119 3.93 41.26 -33.01
N GLY A 120 5.01 41.61 -33.70
CA GLY A 120 5.68 42.89 -33.55
C GLY A 120 4.71 44.08 -33.64
N GLY A 121 4.69 44.96 -32.65
CA GLY A 121 3.81 46.12 -32.56
C GLY A 121 2.31 45.82 -32.41
N VAL A 122 1.89 44.55 -32.44
CA VAL A 122 0.47 44.16 -32.40
C VAL A 122 0.10 43.59 -31.02
N ALA A 123 0.65 42.42 -30.66
CA ALA A 123 0.30 41.74 -29.40
C ALA A 123 1.43 40.80 -28.89
N PRO A 124 1.67 40.78 -27.59
CA PRO A 124 2.47 39.75 -26.97
C PRO A 124 1.83 38.36 -27.10
N GLY A 125 2.67 37.33 -27.11
CA GLY A 125 2.22 35.96 -27.23
C GLY A 125 1.48 35.47 -25.97
N ALA A 126 0.39 34.75 -26.16
CA ALA A 126 -0.30 34.06 -25.09
C ALA A 126 0.51 32.82 -24.62
N GLY A 127 0.38 32.46 -23.34
CA GLY A 127 0.93 31.24 -22.82
C GLY A 127 0.25 29.98 -23.37
N GLY A 128 1.03 28.90 -23.50
CA GLY A 128 0.54 27.60 -23.97
C GLY A 128 -0.35 26.91 -22.92
N THR A 129 -1.32 26.14 -23.38
CA THR A 129 -2.24 25.41 -22.54
C THR A 129 -1.53 24.21 -21.82
N GLY A 130 -1.89 23.98 -20.60
CA GLY A 130 -1.47 22.82 -19.80
C GLY A 130 -2.27 21.55 -20.06
N THR A 131 -2.07 20.54 -19.26
CA THR A 131 -2.73 19.22 -19.37
C THR A 131 -3.80 19.06 -18.30
N ALA A 132 -5.00 18.63 -18.71
CA ALA A 132 -6.08 18.30 -17.79
C ALA A 132 -5.91 16.87 -17.25
N ASN A 133 -6.23 16.70 -15.97
CA ASN A 133 -6.26 15.39 -15.31
C ASN A 133 -7.40 15.33 -14.28
N SER A 134 -8.03 14.17 -14.15
CA SER A 134 -9.17 13.93 -13.26
C SER A 134 -8.88 12.94 -12.11
N ILE A 135 -7.62 12.71 -11.78
CA ILE A 135 -7.19 11.79 -10.70
C ILE A 135 -7.87 12.10 -9.35
N THR A 136 -8.22 13.36 -9.09
CA THR A 136 -8.92 13.78 -7.87
C THR A 136 -10.44 13.74 -7.97
N GLY A 137 -10.99 13.13 -9.01
CA GLY A 137 -12.44 13.02 -9.27
C GLY A 137 -13.04 14.19 -10.06
N SER A 138 -12.32 15.30 -10.20
CA SER A 138 -12.71 16.45 -11.03
C SER A 138 -11.57 16.84 -11.96
N SER A 139 -11.89 17.28 -13.18
CA SER A 139 -10.88 17.69 -14.14
C SER A 139 -10.21 19.00 -13.72
N VAL A 140 -8.90 18.96 -13.50
CA VAL A 140 -8.05 20.12 -13.19
C VAL A 140 -6.94 20.20 -14.23
N THR A 141 -6.69 21.41 -14.77
CA THR A 141 -5.60 21.62 -15.73
C THR A 141 -4.35 22.10 -15.01
N TYR A 142 -3.18 21.56 -15.36
CA TYR A 142 -1.88 21.83 -14.75
C TYR A 142 -0.86 22.28 -15.80
N ALA A 143 0.16 23.02 -15.35
CA ALA A 143 1.34 23.36 -16.16
C ALA A 143 1.02 24.23 -17.42
N GLY A 144 0.16 25.25 -17.26
CA GLY A 144 -0.02 26.30 -18.27
C GLY A 144 1.16 27.26 -18.34
N GLY A 145 1.52 27.74 -19.50
CA GLY A 145 2.58 28.76 -19.72
C GLY A 145 2.14 30.16 -19.38
N GLY A 146 3.06 31.07 -19.02
CA GLY A 146 2.81 32.49 -18.80
C GLY A 146 2.69 33.29 -20.10
N GLY A 147 1.91 34.37 -20.12
CA GLY A 147 1.81 35.31 -21.25
C GLY A 147 3.04 36.21 -21.36
N GLY A 148 3.38 36.63 -22.58
CA GLY A 148 4.44 37.60 -22.84
C GLY A 148 4.05 39.02 -22.41
N GLY A 149 5.01 39.84 -21.95
CA GLY A 149 4.80 41.26 -21.65
C GLY A 149 4.93 42.13 -22.89
N TYR A 150 4.33 43.35 -22.89
CA TYR A 150 4.47 44.37 -23.90
C TYR A 150 5.55 45.41 -23.52
N SER A 151 6.30 45.91 -24.48
CA SER A 151 7.41 46.83 -24.23
C SER A 151 7.40 48.01 -25.19
N GLY A 152 6.36 48.84 -25.22
CA GLY A 152 6.26 49.92 -26.19
C GLY A 152 5.20 50.95 -25.86
N GLY A 153 5.11 52.03 -26.66
CA GLY A 153 4.09 53.07 -26.50
C GLY A 153 2.68 52.64 -26.92
N GLY A 154 1.72 53.43 -26.50
CA GLY A 154 0.29 53.15 -26.62
C GLY A 154 -0.21 52.15 -25.53
N THR A 155 -1.51 52.15 -25.27
CA THR A 155 -2.14 51.24 -24.36
C THR A 155 -2.30 49.86 -24.99
N LYS A 156 -1.54 48.90 -24.57
CA LYS A 156 -1.54 47.52 -25.08
C LYS A 156 -1.57 46.51 -23.93
N PRO A 157 -2.45 45.51 -23.99
CA PRO A 157 -2.49 44.43 -22.99
C PRO A 157 -1.32 43.48 -23.19
N GLY A 158 -0.92 42.87 -22.11
CA GLY A 158 -0.02 41.72 -22.11
C GLY A 158 -0.69 40.48 -22.69
N GLY A 159 0.10 39.46 -23.04
CA GLY A 159 -0.39 38.16 -23.46
C GLY A 159 -1.17 37.46 -22.35
N ALA A 160 -2.26 36.78 -22.70
CA ALA A 160 -3.02 35.96 -21.74
C ALA A 160 -2.16 34.80 -21.20
N GLY A 161 -2.34 34.47 -19.95
CA GLY A 161 -1.77 33.23 -19.39
C GLY A 161 -2.47 32.01 -19.95
N GLY A 162 -1.73 30.91 -20.11
CA GLY A 162 -2.25 29.61 -20.54
C GLY A 162 -3.13 28.95 -19.47
N VAL A 163 -4.17 28.22 -19.91
CA VAL A 163 -5.01 27.45 -19.03
C VAL A 163 -4.12 26.43 -18.33
N GLY A 164 -4.33 26.26 -17.01
CA GLY A 164 -3.48 25.41 -16.15
C GLY A 164 -2.57 26.23 -15.25
N GLY A 165 -2.98 27.45 -14.91
CA GLY A 165 -2.33 28.30 -13.91
C GLY A 165 -1.30 29.26 -14.44
N GLY A 166 -1.23 29.48 -15.75
CA GLY A 166 -0.33 30.49 -16.34
C GLY A 166 -0.74 31.90 -15.96
N GLY A 167 0.24 32.74 -15.54
CA GLY A 167 0.06 34.17 -15.28
C GLY A 167 0.02 35.00 -16.55
N ALA A 168 -0.80 36.06 -16.59
CA ALA A 168 -0.86 37.00 -17.72
C ALA A 168 0.37 37.90 -17.74
N GLY A 169 0.79 38.27 -18.92
CA GLY A 169 1.82 39.30 -19.14
C GLY A 169 1.34 40.67 -18.66
N GLY A 170 2.30 41.55 -18.36
CA GLY A 170 2.03 42.92 -17.98
C GLY A 170 1.58 43.77 -19.14
N ASP A 171 0.68 44.72 -18.86
CA ASP A 171 0.18 45.72 -19.79
C ASP A 171 1.12 46.93 -19.84
N ALA A 172 1.21 47.61 -20.94
CA ALA A 172 1.93 48.87 -21.07
C ALA A 172 1.04 50.03 -21.57
N THR A 173 1.38 51.23 -21.13
CA THR A 173 0.92 52.49 -21.63
C THR A 173 2.13 53.33 -22.05
N ASP A 174 1.91 54.57 -22.53
CA ASP A 174 3.01 55.47 -22.90
C ASP A 174 3.96 55.77 -21.74
N THR A 175 3.44 55.83 -20.51
CA THR A 175 4.19 56.23 -19.30
C THR A 175 4.28 55.17 -18.23
N THR A 176 3.56 54.05 -18.32
CA THR A 176 3.56 53.00 -17.29
C THR A 176 3.65 51.62 -17.93
N GLY A 177 4.36 50.71 -17.25
CA GLY A 177 4.33 49.29 -17.50
C GLY A 177 3.94 48.55 -16.22
N THR A 178 3.08 47.54 -16.31
CA THR A 178 2.67 46.74 -15.17
C THR A 178 3.49 45.46 -15.07
N ALA A 179 3.56 44.91 -13.85
CA ALA A 179 4.19 43.61 -13.63
C ALA A 179 3.39 42.48 -14.29
N GLY A 180 4.08 41.44 -14.68
CA GLY A 180 3.43 40.20 -15.05
C GLY A 180 2.77 39.54 -13.81
N THR A 181 1.66 38.86 -14.05
CA THR A 181 0.95 38.11 -12.98
C THR A 181 1.73 36.84 -12.67
N ALA A 182 1.77 36.49 -11.39
CA ALA A 182 2.35 35.20 -10.96
C ALA A 182 1.53 34.02 -11.52
N GLY A 183 2.19 32.92 -11.77
CA GLY A 183 1.54 31.64 -12.00
C GLY A 183 0.81 31.16 -10.74
N THR A 184 -0.26 30.42 -10.92
CA THR A 184 -1.05 29.86 -9.83
C THR A 184 -0.26 28.79 -9.09
N ASP A 185 -0.14 28.91 -7.77
CA ASP A 185 0.52 27.89 -6.94
C ASP A 185 -0.17 26.54 -7.01
N ASN A 186 0.61 25.48 -6.82
CA ASN A 186 0.18 24.09 -6.85
C ASN A 186 -0.45 23.64 -8.19
N THR A 187 -0.08 24.35 -9.28
CA THR A 187 -0.44 23.97 -10.65
C THR A 187 0.79 23.78 -11.55
N GLY A 188 1.95 24.31 -11.14
CA GLY A 188 3.14 24.37 -11.98
C GLY A 188 3.00 25.38 -13.12
N GLY A 189 2.13 26.39 -12.99
CA GLY A 189 1.92 27.40 -14.02
C GLY A 189 3.09 28.37 -14.15
N GLY A 190 3.45 28.79 -15.37
CA GLY A 190 4.48 29.81 -15.63
C GLY A 190 4.02 31.21 -15.24
N GLY A 191 4.92 32.08 -14.80
CA GLY A 191 4.63 33.52 -14.56
C GLY A 191 4.59 34.34 -15.83
N GLY A 192 3.81 35.41 -15.88
CA GLY A 192 3.73 36.34 -17.00
C GLY A 192 4.98 37.22 -17.10
N GLY A 193 5.36 37.61 -18.30
CA GLY A 193 6.42 38.60 -18.55
C GLY A 193 6.03 40.00 -18.09
N GLY A 194 6.96 40.74 -17.50
CA GLY A 194 6.74 42.16 -17.16
C GLY A 194 6.67 43.07 -18.40
N ALA A 195 5.95 44.18 -18.31
CA ALA A 195 5.86 45.19 -19.34
C ALA A 195 6.90 46.32 -19.16
N ARG A 196 7.04 47.13 -20.20
CA ARG A 196 7.85 48.34 -20.16
C ARG A 196 7.04 49.52 -20.72
N ALA A 197 7.12 50.66 -20.05
CA ALA A 197 6.51 51.90 -20.52
C ALA A 197 7.02 52.34 -21.90
N GLY A 198 6.19 53.03 -22.63
CA GLY A 198 6.52 53.56 -23.97
C GLY A 198 7.63 54.58 -23.98
N ASP A 199 7.73 55.39 -22.93
CA ASP A 199 8.79 56.37 -22.72
C ASP A 199 10.13 55.72 -22.29
N LEU A 200 10.18 54.42 -22.19
CA LEU A 200 11.34 53.63 -21.80
C LEU A 200 11.81 53.79 -20.34
N SER A 201 11.10 54.61 -19.55
CA SER A 201 11.50 55.02 -18.20
C SER A 201 11.43 53.88 -17.16
N THR A 202 10.41 53.04 -17.28
CA THR A 202 10.13 51.99 -16.28
C THR A 202 10.01 50.61 -16.92
N ARG A 203 10.63 49.63 -16.30
CA ARG A 203 10.46 48.22 -16.59
C ARG A 203 9.86 47.57 -15.35
N ALA A 204 8.71 46.93 -15.50
CA ALA A 204 8.06 46.22 -14.45
C ALA A 204 8.59 44.78 -14.31
N ALA A 205 8.45 44.21 -13.14
CA ALA A 205 8.90 42.85 -12.86
C ALA A 205 8.10 41.79 -13.64
N GLY A 206 8.71 40.69 -13.96
CA GLY A 206 8.00 39.49 -14.34
C GLY A 206 7.27 38.87 -13.16
N GLY A 207 6.18 38.17 -13.41
CA GLY A 207 5.52 37.35 -12.41
C GLY A 207 6.35 36.13 -12.05
N ASN A 208 6.31 35.71 -10.79
CA ASN A 208 6.89 34.42 -10.37
C ASN A 208 6.11 33.26 -11.00
N GLY A 209 6.77 32.13 -11.23
CA GLY A 209 6.06 30.88 -11.53
C GLY A 209 5.31 30.37 -10.31
N GLY A 210 4.22 29.65 -10.50
CA GLY A 210 3.51 28.92 -9.46
C GLY A 210 4.26 27.66 -9.04
N SER A 211 4.13 27.27 -7.78
CA SER A 211 4.69 26.03 -7.29
C SER A 211 4.08 24.80 -8.00
N GLY A 212 4.83 23.69 -8.03
CA GLY A 212 4.35 22.40 -8.50
C GLY A 212 3.41 21.72 -7.51
N VAL A 213 3.01 20.52 -7.86
CA VAL A 213 2.18 19.63 -7.03
C VAL A 213 2.56 18.17 -7.33
N VAL A 214 2.44 17.31 -6.34
CA VAL A 214 2.53 15.85 -6.51
C VAL A 214 1.21 15.24 -6.06
N ILE A 215 0.63 14.40 -6.89
CA ILE A 215 -0.63 13.73 -6.59
C ILE A 215 -0.44 12.24 -6.81
N ILE A 216 -0.81 11.42 -5.81
CA ILE A 216 -0.88 9.98 -5.93
C ILE A 216 -2.32 9.52 -5.71
N ALA A 217 -2.70 8.45 -6.38
CA ALA A 217 -3.93 7.71 -6.09
C ALA A 217 -3.59 6.22 -5.97
N TYR A 218 -4.26 5.53 -5.07
CA TYR A 218 -4.10 4.10 -4.84
C TYR A 218 -5.44 3.49 -4.45
N THR A 219 -5.62 2.19 -4.72
CA THR A 219 -6.83 1.47 -4.30
C THR A 219 -6.96 1.54 -2.78
N THR A 220 -8.08 2.04 -2.28
CA THR A 220 -8.30 2.31 -0.84
C THR A 220 -8.08 1.07 0.04
N THR A 221 -8.28 -0.13 -0.50
CA THR A 221 -8.09 -1.40 0.25
C THR A 221 -6.65 -1.88 0.32
N ASP A 222 -5.73 -1.33 -0.48
CA ASP A 222 -4.33 -1.78 -0.54
C ASP A 222 -3.52 -1.30 0.67
N PHE A 223 -3.94 -0.20 1.27
CA PHE A 223 -3.29 0.38 2.44
C PHE A 223 -4.31 0.67 3.55
N SER A 224 -3.90 0.51 4.81
CA SER A 224 -4.73 0.87 5.98
C SER A 224 -4.76 2.37 6.25
N GLY A 225 -3.89 3.14 5.61
CA GLY A 225 -3.79 4.58 5.73
C GLY A 225 -2.43 5.09 5.30
N PHE A 226 -2.26 6.40 5.45
CA PHE A 226 -0.99 7.07 5.18
C PHE A 226 -0.75 8.19 6.22
N THR A 227 0.50 8.64 6.32
CA THR A 227 0.87 9.91 6.96
C THR A 227 1.76 10.71 6.00
N TYR A 228 1.65 12.03 6.08
CA TYR A 228 2.51 12.93 5.30
C TYR A 228 3.04 14.06 6.20
N SER A 229 4.33 14.34 6.12
CA SER A 229 4.96 15.35 6.98
C SER A 229 4.84 16.78 6.45
N GLY A 230 4.42 16.97 5.19
CA GLY A 230 4.18 18.27 4.54
C GLY A 230 2.71 18.66 4.46
N SER A 231 2.42 19.76 3.75
CA SER A 231 1.04 20.19 3.48
C SER A 231 0.40 19.33 2.39
N TYR A 232 -0.83 18.89 2.63
CA TYR A 232 -1.58 18.07 1.67
C TYR A 232 -3.08 18.23 1.80
N THR A 233 -3.79 17.78 0.78
CA THR A 233 -5.23 17.50 0.80
C THR A 233 -5.46 16.07 0.32
N THR A 234 -6.56 15.45 0.73
CA THR A 234 -6.91 14.08 0.36
C THR A 234 -8.40 13.93 0.12
N GLY A 235 -8.78 12.90 -0.60
CA GLY A 235 -10.16 12.52 -0.86
C GLY A 235 -10.25 11.17 -1.55
N THR A 236 -11.42 10.84 -2.06
CA THR A 236 -11.67 9.60 -2.77
C THR A 236 -12.21 9.87 -4.18
N ASN A 237 -11.89 8.99 -5.12
CA ASN A 237 -12.43 8.96 -6.46
C ASN A 237 -12.80 7.50 -6.78
N GLY A 238 -14.08 7.14 -6.65
CA GLY A 238 -14.52 5.76 -6.74
C GLY A 238 -13.89 4.88 -5.65
N SER A 239 -13.18 3.83 -6.03
CA SER A 239 -12.47 2.92 -5.12
C SER A 239 -11.06 3.37 -4.75
N GLU A 240 -10.62 4.52 -5.25
CA GLU A 240 -9.28 5.04 -5.00
C GLU A 240 -9.27 6.12 -3.92
N THR A 241 -8.22 6.15 -3.11
CA THR A 241 -7.86 7.27 -2.24
C THR A 241 -6.76 8.05 -2.94
N TRP A 242 -6.93 9.37 -3.06
CA TRP A 242 -5.89 10.26 -3.58
C TRP A 242 -5.31 11.16 -2.48
N VAL A 243 -4.05 11.49 -2.62
CA VAL A 243 -3.32 12.45 -1.79
C VAL A 243 -2.64 13.47 -2.68
N ARG A 244 -3.02 14.74 -2.53
CA ARG A 244 -2.44 15.89 -3.24
C ARG A 244 -1.51 16.65 -2.32
N MET A 245 -0.22 16.58 -2.58
CA MET A 245 0.86 17.13 -1.77
C MET A 245 1.32 18.47 -2.34
N THR A 246 1.32 19.52 -1.54
CA THR A 246 1.57 20.92 -1.93
C THR A 246 2.84 21.51 -1.30
N SER A 247 3.54 20.77 -0.49
CA SER A 247 4.90 21.06 -0.02
C SER A 247 5.71 19.78 0.05
N SER A 248 7.03 19.88 0.06
CA SER A 248 7.91 18.72 0.22
C SER A 248 7.75 18.06 1.58
N GLY A 249 7.95 16.74 1.65
CA GLY A 249 7.81 15.96 2.86
C GLY A 249 8.00 14.46 2.63
N ASN A 250 7.74 13.66 3.65
CA ASN A 250 7.78 12.21 3.58
C ASN A 250 6.37 11.64 3.61
N LEU A 251 6.02 10.84 2.61
CA LEU A 251 4.80 10.05 2.55
C LEU A 251 5.08 8.65 3.07
N VAL A 252 4.39 8.24 4.13
CA VAL A 252 4.45 6.87 4.65
C VAL A 252 3.14 6.18 4.35
N LEU A 253 3.18 5.15 3.51
CA LEU A 253 2.05 4.27 3.25
C LEU A 253 2.08 3.11 4.24
N THR A 254 0.98 2.90 4.95
CA THR A 254 0.85 1.81 5.93
C THR A 254 0.14 0.63 5.28
N ALA A 255 0.76 -0.56 5.33
CA ALA A 255 0.15 -1.76 4.80
C ALA A 255 -1.28 -1.94 5.33
N ALA A 256 -2.20 -2.31 4.48
CA ALA A 256 -3.49 -2.78 4.96
C ALA A 256 -3.23 -3.90 5.96
N SER A 257 -3.70 -3.71 7.18
CA SER A 257 -3.66 -4.80 8.16
C SER A 257 -4.53 -5.91 7.59
N THR A 258 -3.91 -6.95 7.07
CA THR A 258 -4.60 -8.20 6.76
C THR A 258 -5.01 -8.88 8.07
N THR A 259 -5.68 -8.13 8.94
CA THR A 259 -6.44 -8.71 10.03
C THR A 259 -7.65 -9.34 9.35
N TYR A 260 -7.46 -10.53 8.80
CA TYR A 260 -8.57 -11.36 8.37
C TYR A 260 -9.41 -11.69 9.61
N ASN A 261 -10.30 -10.78 9.97
CA ASN A 261 -11.33 -11.00 10.99
C ASN A 261 -12.44 -11.92 10.47
N GLN A 262 -12.28 -12.49 9.28
CA GLN A 262 -13.21 -13.41 8.66
C GLN A 262 -12.73 -14.85 8.78
N ALA A 263 -13.68 -15.79 8.83
CA ALA A 263 -13.39 -17.21 8.76
C ALA A 263 -12.73 -17.53 7.41
N VAL A 264 -11.52 -18.08 7.43
CA VAL A 264 -10.89 -18.60 6.22
C VAL A 264 -11.38 -20.03 6.02
N ASN A 265 -12.21 -20.23 5.01
CA ASN A 265 -12.77 -21.52 4.66
C ASN A 265 -12.20 -22.02 3.34
N ALA A 266 -11.51 -23.14 3.35
CA ALA A 266 -11.17 -23.88 2.13
C ALA A 266 -12.16 -25.03 1.96
N ILE A 267 -13.02 -24.97 0.95
CA ILE A 267 -14.03 -26.00 0.67
C ILE A 267 -13.73 -26.60 -0.72
N GLY A 268 -13.58 -27.92 -0.80
CA GLY A 268 -13.33 -28.58 -2.06
C GLY A 268 -13.74 -30.06 -2.06
N ALA A 269 -14.15 -30.57 -3.22
CA ALA A 269 -14.53 -31.97 -3.37
C ALA A 269 -13.36 -32.97 -3.32
N GLY A 270 -12.13 -32.50 -3.60
CA GLY A 270 -10.90 -33.30 -3.54
C GLY A 270 -10.08 -32.96 -2.29
N THR A 271 -9.00 -32.21 -2.47
CA THR A 271 -8.09 -31.81 -1.39
C THR A 271 -8.31 -30.34 -1.07
N SER A 272 -8.63 -30.00 0.17
CA SER A 272 -8.76 -28.63 0.65
C SER A 272 -7.64 -28.32 1.64
N ALA A 273 -6.86 -27.26 1.40
CA ALA A 273 -5.75 -26.89 2.28
C ALA A 273 -5.72 -25.41 2.58
N VAL A 274 -5.55 -25.05 3.85
CA VAL A 274 -5.19 -23.69 4.28
C VAL A 274 -3.74 -23.72 4.76
N LEU A 275 -2.83 -23.11 4.00
CA LEU A 275 -1.38 -23.21 4.25
C LEU A 275 -0.82 -22.08 5.11
N LYS A 276 -1.38 -20.87 5.02
CA LYS A 276 -1.02 -19.71 5.83
C LYS A 276 -2.24 -18.79 5.97
N GLY A 277 -2.59 -18.38 7.16
CA GLY A 277 -3.64 -17.39 7.41
C GLY A 277 -3.56 -16.85 8.83
N ILE A 278 -3.91 -15.58 9.03
CA ILE A 278 -4.04 -14.95 10.35
C ILE A 278 -5.52 -14.67 10.55
N SER A 279 -6.22 -15.46 11.34
CA SER A 279 -7.67 -15.32 11.53
C SER A 279 -8.13 -15.82 12.89
N LYS A 280 -9.29 -15.37 13.38
CA LYS A 280 -9.91 -15.89 14.59
C LYS A 280 -10.41 -17.33 14.40
N THR A 281 -10.89 -17.64 13.20
CA THR A 281 -11.38 -18.98 12.85
C THR A 281 -10.78 -19.40 11.52
N VAL A 282 -10.21 -20.61 11.45
CA VAL A 282 -9.68 -21.20 10.23
C VAL A 282 -10.30 -22.57 10.06
N ALA A 283 -10.96 -22.81 8.94
CA ALA A 283 -11.57 -24.09 8.64
C ALA A 283 -11.13 -24.61 7.27
N GLY A 284 -10.78 -25.90 7.21
CA GLY A 284 -10.59 -26.64 5.97
C GLY A 284 -11.66 -27.73 5.87
N VAL A 285 -12.50 -27.72 4.86
CA VAL A 285 -13.56 -28.71 4.64
C VAL A 285 -13.37 -29.35 3.27
N GLY A 286 -13.27 -30.67 3.21
CA GLY A 286 -13.08 -31.37 1.95
C GLY A 286 -13.70 -32.76 1.93
N ALA A 287 -14.30 -33.16 0.80
CA ALA A 287 -14.83 -34.51 0.67
C ALA A 287 -13.73 -35.58 0.63
N GLY A 288 -12.53 -35.25 0.22
CA GLY A 288 -11.36 -36.14 0.26
C GLY A 288 -10.46 -35.86 1.46
N ALA A 289 -9.52 -34.94 1.32
CA ALA A 289 -8.60 -34.56 2.40
C ALA A 289 -8.74 -33.09 2.74
N ALA A 290 -8.80 -32.76 4.03
CA ALA A 290 -8.79 -31.40 4.53
C ALA A 290 -7.56 -31.17 5.42
N ALA A 291 -6.75 -30.15 5.11
CA ALA A 291 -5.54 -29.86 5.88
C ALA A 291 -5.45 -28.36 6.26
N VAL A 292 -5.05 -28.08 7.48
CA VAL A 292 -4.72 -26.75 7.96
C VAL A 292 -3.29 -26.75 8.50
N ALA A 293 -2.41 -25.94 7.92
CA ALA A 293 -1.00 -25.89 8.30
C ALA A 293 -0.53 -24.46 8.62
N LYS A 294 0.29 -24.30 9.67
CA LYS A 294 0.99 -23.05 10.06
C LYS A 294 0.10 -21.80 10.19
N VAL A 295 -0.98 -21.88 10.92
CA VAL A 295 -1.93 -20.77 11.08
C VAL A 295 -2.02 -20.31 12.53
N PRO A 296 -1.82 -19.02 12.85
CA PRO A 296 -2.22 -18.45 14.11
C PRO A 296 -3.72 -18.16 14.13
N GLY A 297 -4.45 -18.65 15.13
CA GLY A 297 -5.89 -18.44 15.25
C GLY A 297 -6.46 -18.92 16.59
N LYS A 298 -7.65 -18.45 16.98
CA LYS A 298 -8.32 -18.89 18.22
C LYS A 298 -9.04 -20.23 18.05
N LEU A 299 -9.60 -20.48 16.89
CA LEU A 299 -10.24 -21.73 16.55
C LEU A 299 -9.72 -22.22 15.21
N ILE A 300 -9.18 -23.43 15.16
CA ILE A 300 -8.70 -24.07 13.94
C ILE A 300 -9.42 -25.41 13.78
N ALA A 301 -10.10 -25.60 12.65
CA ALA A 301 -10.82 -26.82 12.36
C ALA A 301 -10.42 -27.40 10.99
N ALA A 302 -10.27 -28.71 10.90
CA ALA A 302 -10.15 -29.44 9.64
C ALA A 302 -11.22 -30.53 9.61
N THR A 303 -12.09 -30.51 8.61
CA THR A 303 -13.15 -31.52 8.46
C THR A 303 -13.06 -32.16 7.08
N GLY A 304 -12.97 -33.47 7.01
CA GLY A 304 -12.84 -34.18 5.75
C GLY A 304 -13.54 -35.54 5.76
N ALA A 305 -14.18 -35.90 4.65
CA ALA A 305 -14.78 -37.23 4.52
C ALA A 305 -13.71 -38.37 4.45
N GLY A 306 -12.51 -38.06 3.99
CA GLY A 306 -11.37 -39.00 3.99
C GLY A 306 -10.40 -38.69 5.12
N VAL A 307 -9.51 -37.74 4.96
CA VAL A 307 -8.46 -37.38 5.92
C VAL A 307 -8.60 -35.93 6.38
N ALA A 308 -8.70 -35.70 7.67
CA ALA A 308 -8.64 -34.36 8.26
C ALA A 308 -7.34 -34.18 9.05
N LYS A 309 -6.53 -33.17 8.74
CA LYS A 309 -5.22 -32.98 9.32
C LYS A 309 -4.93 -31.53 9.73
N VAL A 310 -4.54 -31.30 10.97
CA VAL A 310 -4.03 -30.01 11.45
C VAL A 310 -2.55 -30.16 11.83
N ILE A 311 -1.69 -29.42 11.12
CA ILE A 311 -0.23 -29.51 11.27
C ILE A 311 0.33 -28.15 11.71
N LYS A 312 1.08 -28.11 12.82
CA LYS A 312 1.81 -26.94 13.34
C LYS A 312 0.96 -25.66 13.42
N ALA A 313 -0.02 -25.62 14.29
CA ALA A 313 -0.60 -24.36 14.72
C ALA A 313 0.43 -23.59 15.56
N ILE A 314 0.89 -22.42 15.07
CA ILE A 314 1.84 -21.54 15.77
C ILE A 314 1.04 -20.35 16.27
N THR A 315 0.63 -20.36 17.55
CA THR A 315 0.00 -19.17 18.14
C THR A 315 0.35 -19.01 19.60
N THR A 316 0.40 -17.77 20.03
CA THR A 316 0.51 -17.41 21.44
C THR A 316 -0.83 -17.55 22.20
N ALA A 317 -1.96 -17.81 21.52
CA ALA A 317 -3.29 -17.82 22.11
C ALA A 317 -4.33 -18.65 21.34
N THR A 318 -4.02 -19.87 20.88
CA THR A 318 -5.06 -20.75 20.31
C THR A 318 -5.88 -21.37 21.44
N THR A 319 -7.20 -21.23 21.38
CA THR A 319 -8.09 -21.73 22.42
C THR A 319 -8.56 -23.14 22.14
N VAL A 320 -8.83 -23.49 20.88
CA VAL A 320 -9.38 -24.81 20.50
C VAL A 320 -8.87 -25.26 19.13
N LEU A 321 -8.53 -26.55 19.02
CA LEU A 321 -8.15 -27.22 17.78
C LEU A 321 -9.05 -28.44 17.54
N HIS A 322 -9.66 -28.55 16.37
CA HIS A 322 -10.48 -29.69 15.96
C HIS A 322 -10.00 -30.31 14.66
N ALA A 323 -9.92 -31.63 14.60
CA ALA A 323 -9.82 -32.38 13.34
C ALA A 323 -10.93 -33.46 13.32
N THR A 324 -11.80 -33.42 12.31
CA THR A 324 -12.88 -34.39 12.18
C THR A 324 -12.82 -35.03 10.80
N GLY A 325 -12.73 -36.35 10.74
CA GLY A 325 -12.66 -37.09 9.48
C GLY A 325 -13.42 -38.41 9.52
N SER A 326 -14.15 -38.73 8.48
CA SER A 326 -14.80 -40.05 8.37
C SER A 326 -13.79 -41.19 8.12
N GLY A 327 -12.61 -40.91 7.62
CA GLY A 327 -11.50 -41.85 7.51
C GLY A 327 -10.50 -41.66 8.66
N SER A 328 -9.65 -40.67 8.56
CA SER A 328 -8.61 -40.39 9.54
C SER A 328 -8.64 -38.94 10.01
N ALA A 329 -8.55 -38.68 11.30
CA ALA A 329 -8.38 -37.35 11.88
C ALA A 329 -7.07 -37.28 12.65
N GLY A 330 -6.20 -36.35 12.29
CA GLY A 330 -4.88 -36.23 12.88
C GLY A 330 -4.51 -34.81 13.30
N MET A 331 -3.84 -34.64 14.43
CA MET A 331 -3.33 -33.36 14.92
C MET A 331 -1.88 -33.48 15.37
N THR A 332 -1.05 -32.56 14.86
CA THR A 332 0.35 -32.42 15.28
C THR A 332 0.63 -30.96 15.57
N ALA A 333 0.83 -30.59 16.82
CA ALA A 333 1.15 -29.23 17.22
C ALA A 333 2.43 -29.17 18.06
N THR A 334 3.25 -28.16 17.81
CA THR A 334 4.52 -27.94 18.50
C THR A 334 4.47 -26.59 19.21
N ARG A 335 4.62 -26.54 20.54
CA ARG A 335 4.74 -25.34 21.39
C ARG A 335 3.56 -24.37 21.31
N VAL A 336 2.45 -24.66 21.97
CA VAL A 336 1.39 -23.66 22.26
C VAL A 336 0.61 -24.05 23.52
N PHE A 337 0.17 -23.06 24.31
CA PHE A 337 -0.78 -23.25 25.39
C PHE A 337 -2.20 -23.39 24.85
N LEU A 338 -2.70 -24.59 24.68
CA LEU A 338 -4.04 -24.88 24.18
C LEU A 338 -5.03 -25.16 25.33
N ARG A 339 -6.28 -24.72 25.17
CA ARG A 339 -7.35 -25.08 26.14
C ARG A 339 -7.94 -26.45 25.81
N ALA A 340 -8.20 -26.72 24.54
CA ALA A 340 -8.72 -28.01 24.12
C ALA A 340 -8.18 -28.45 22.75
N VAL A 341 -7.95 -29.75 22.60
CA VAL A 341 -7.55 -30.38 21.32
C VAL A 341 -8.40 -31.64 21.16
N SER A 342 -9.09 -31.72 20.02
CA SER A 342 -9.93 -32.88 19.69
C SER A 342 -9.63 -33.44 18.31
N ALA A 343 -9.48 -34.75 18.19
CA ALA A 343 -9.44 -35.46 16.93
C ALA A 343 -10.59 -36.50 16.92
N ILE A 344 -11.47 -36.42 15.93
CA ILE A 344 -12.62 -37.34 15.82
C ILE A 344 -12.57 -37.98 14.41
N GLY A 345 -12.51 -39.31 14.37
CA GLY A 345 -12.44 -40.06 13.12
C GLY A 345 -13.18 -41.37 13.15
N ASN A 346 -13.94 -41.69 12.10
CA ASN A 346 -14.61 -42.98 12.01
C ASN A 346 -13.66 -44.16 11.78
N GLY A 347 -12.45 -43.87 11.29
CA GLY A 347 -11.36 -44.86 11.18
C GLY A 347 -10.32 -44.67 12.28
N ILE A 348 -9.40 -43.72 12.09
CA ILE A 348 -8.29 -43.47 12.99
C ILE A 348 -8.34 -42.03 13.47
N ALA A 349 -8.35 -41.79 14.77
CA ALA A 349 -8.18 -40.48 15.38
C ALA A 349 -6.86 -40.40 16.15
N ASN A 350 -5.96 -39.48 15.82
CA ASN A 350 -4.63 -39.38 16.37
C ASN A 350 -4.24 -38.00 16.83
N ILE A 351 -3.71 -37.84 18.05
CA ILE A 351 -3.12 -36.60 18.54
C ILE A 351 -1.66 -36.88 18.92
N ALA A 352 -0.73 -36.15 18.29
CA ALA A 352 0.69 -36.30 18.52
C ALA A 352 1.39 -35.01 18.94
N LYS A 353 2.28 -35.04 19.93
CA LYS A 353 3.17 -33.97 20.40
C LYS A 353 2.48 -32.63 20.72
N THR A 354 1.44 -32.64 21.54
CA THR A 354 0.64 -31.43 21.83
C THR A 354 0.58 -31.12 23.32
N PRO A 355 0.94 -29.92 23.79
CA PRO A 355 0.60 -29.45 25.13
C PRO A 355 -0.81 -28.87 25.18
N GLY A 356 -1.62 -29.22 26.19
CA GLY A 356 -2.97 -28.71 26.34
C GLY A 356 -3.64 -29.08 27.67
N LYS A 357 -4.71 -28.38 28.05
CA LYS A 357 -5.47 -28.68 29.28
C LYS A 357 -6.39 -29.89 29.11
N LEU A 358 -7.00 -30.02 27.97
CA LEU A 358 -7.87 -31.16 27.61
C LEU A 358 -7.44 -31.71 26.25
N LEU A 359 -7.16 -32.97 26.16
CA LEU A 359 -6.83 -33.67 24.91
C LEU A 359 -7.81 -34.84 24.77
N ALA A 360 -8.57 -34.84 23.67
CA ALA A 360 -9.53 -35.91 23.38
C ALA A 360 -9.29 -36.48 21.99
N SER A 361 -9.22 -37.79 21.87
CA SER A 361 -9.17 -38.52 20.60
C SER A 361 -10.30 -39.55 20.60
N THR A 362 -11.20 -39.47 19.62
CA THR A 362 -12.33 -40.36 19.48
C THR A 362 -12.33 -41.01 18.11
N GLY A 363 -12.31 -42.33 18.04
CA GLY A 363 -12.29 -43.06 16.76
C GLY A 363 -13.15 -44.31 16.80
N VAL A 364 -13.91 -44.60 15.79
CA VAL A 364 -14.68 -45.86 15.69
C VAL A 364 -13.74 -47.03 15.50
N GLY A 365 -12.64 -46.87 14.78
CA GLY A 365 -11.59 -47.90 14.67
C GLY A 365 -10.54 -47.76 15.76
N SER A 366 -9.67 -46.80 15.68
CA SER A 366 -8.58 -46.58 16.63
C SER A 366 -8.50 -45.13 17.08
N ALA A 367 -8.30 -44.91 18.39
CA ALA A 367 -8.03 -43.60 18.95
C ALA A 367 -6.67 -43.60 19.66
N ALA A 368 -5.76 -42.70 19.31
CA ALA A 368 -4.43 -42.65 19.91
C ALA A 368 -4.03 -41.23 20.31
N VAL A 369 -3.41 -41.11 21.48
CA VAL A 369 -2.79 -39.90 22.00
C VAL A 369 -1.35 -40.22 22.34
N SER A 370 -0.38 -39.68 21.58
CA SER A 370 1.04 -40.06 21.66
C SER A 370 1.97 -38.89 22.00
N LYS A 371 3.02 -39.14 22.79
CA LYS A 371 4.14 -38.24 23.10
C LYS A 371 3.74 -36.83 23.57
N ILE A 372 2.99 -36.74 24.63
CA ILE A 372 2.60 -35.46 25.23
C ILE A 372 3.65 -34.99 26.23
N LEU A 373 4.28 -33.89 25.99
CA LEU A 373 5.29 -33.23 26.82
C LEU A 373 4.69 -32.02 27.54
N ALA A 374 3.64 -32.18 28.34
CA ALA A 374 3.12 -31.06 29.10
C ALA A 374 2.16 -31.44 30.22
N LEU A 375 1.93 -30.51 31.13
CA LEU A 375 0.98 -30.52 32.22
C LEU A 375 -0.48 -30.52 31.72
N SER A 376 -0.91 -31.59 31.08
CA SER A 376 -2.32 -31.75 30.68
C SER A 376 -3.16 -32.19 31.87
N LYS A 377 -4.31 -31.53 32.11
CA LYS A 377 -5.19 -31.91 33.22
C LYS A 377 -5.98 -33.17 32.92
N THR A 378 -6.46 -33.33 31.71
CA THR A 378 -7.25 -34.49 31.29
C THR A 378 -6.87 -34.94 29.88
N ILE A 379 -6.67 -36.22 29.70
CA ILE A 379 -6.39 -36.86 28.42
C ILE A 379 -7.33 -38.05 28.26
N VAL A 380 -8.10 -38.05 27.16
CA VAL A 380 -9.06 -39.12 26.87
C VAL A 380 -8.79 -39.69 25.48
N ALA A 381 -8.75 -41.00 25.36
CA ALA A 381 -8.78 -41.69 24.08
C ALA A 381 -9.97 -42.66 24.10
N THR A 382 -10.92 -42.51 23.18
CA THR A 382 -12.10 -43.37 23.07
C THR A 382 -12.13 -44.02 21.71
N GLY A 383 -12.15 -45.33 21.63
CA GLY A 383 -12.18 -46.08 20.39
C GLY A 383 -13.11 -47.27 20.45
N ALA A 384 -13.94 -47.48 19.40
CA ALA A 384 -14.76 -48.69 19.32
C ALA A 384 -13.91 -49.98 19.11
N GLY A 385 -12.71 -49.84 18.54
CA GLY A 385 -11.72 -50.90 18.40
C GLY A 385 -10.60 -50.77 19.44
N VAL A 386 -9.66 -49.88 19.20
CA VAL A 386 -8.47 -49.68 20.05
C VAL A 386 -8.38 -48.25 20.57
N ALA A 387 -8.20 -48.06 21.86
CA ALA A 387 -7.90 -46.79 22.47
C ALA A 387 -6.51 -46.84 23.13
N THR A 388 -5.59 -45.96 22.76
CA THR A 388 -4.21 -45.96 23.27
C THR A 388 -3.74 -44.58 23.72
N ILE A 389 -3.16 -44.51 24.94
CA ILE A 389 -2.45 -43.32 25.42
C ILE A 389 -0.99 -43.73 25.73
N THR A 390 -0.05 -43.04 25.07
CA THR A 390 1.38 -43.36 25.20
C THR A 390 2.18 -42.16 25.73
N ALA A 391 3.03 -42.37 26.73
CA ALA A 391 4.04 -41.46 27.26
C ALA A 391 3.50 -40.04 27.57
N THR A 392 2.82 -39.87 28.70
CA THR A 392 2.27 -38.58 29.11
C THR A 392 2.48 -38.25 30.57
N ARG A 393 2.43 -36.97 30.90
CA ARG A 393 2.21 -36.45 32.25
C ARG A 393 0.84 -35.77 32.30
N GLY A 394 -0.08 -36.21 33.15
CA GLY A 394 -1.41 -35.63 33.29
C GLY A 394 -2.05 -35.89 34.62
N VAL A 395 -3.14 -35.21 34.96
CA VAL A 395 -3.88 -35.43 36.21
C VAL A 395 -4.86 -36.61 36.06
N THR A 396 -5.54 -36.70 34.92
CA THR A 396 -6.46 -37.79 34.61
C THR A 396 -6.15 -38.35 33.23
N LEU A 397 -5.96 -39.64 33.11
CA LEU A 397 -5.72 -40.35 31.86
C LEU A 397 -6.80 -41.43 31.73
N GLN A 398 -7.55 -41.38 30.62
CA GLN A 398 -8.66 -42.32 30.41
C GLN A 398 -8.58 -42.89 28.98
N ALA A 399 -8.50 -44.21 28.89
CA ALA A 399 -8.61 -44.94 27.64
C ALA A 399 -9.87 -45.82 27.68
N ILE A 400 -10.80 -45.61 26.77
CA ILE A 400 -12.05 -46.34 26.66
C ILE A 400 -12.09 -47.03 25.30
N GLY A 401 -12.15 -48.37 25.28
CA GLY A 401 -12.18 -49.15 24.06
C GLY A 401 -13.14 -50.32 24.14
N HIS A 402 -13.98 -50.50 23.11
CA HIS A 402 -14.85 -51.69 23.05
C HIS A 402 -14.05 -52.98 22.73
N GLY A 403 -12.85 -52.86 22.18
CA GLY A 403 -11.90 -53.95 21.93
C GLY A 403 -10.74 -53.91 22.93
N VAL A 404 -9.77 -53.03 22.68
CA VAL A 404 -8.56 -52.91 23.50
C VAL A 404 -8.38 -51.49 24.01
N ALA A 405 -8.17 -51.33 25.31
CA ALA A 405 -7.84 -50.05 25.93
C ALA A 405 -6.43 -50.12 26.54
N ASN A 406 -5.49 -49.32 26.10
CA ASN A 406 -4.11 -49.31 26.56
C ASN A 406 -3.67 -47.97 27.12
N ILE A 407 -3.01 -47.94 28.25
CA ILE A 407 -2.24 -46.82 28.76
C ILE A 407 -0.80 -47.28 28.92
N ILE A 408 0.13 -46.70 28.17
CA ILE A 408 1.54 -47.09 28.16
C ILE A 408 2.37 -45.92 28.66
N VAL A 409 3.17 -46.13 29.71
CA VAL A 409 4.10 -45.15 30.30
C VAL A 409 3.42 -43.83 30.66
N ALA A 410 2.72 -43.79 31.76
CA ALA A 410 2.01 -42.59 32.21
C ALA A 410 2.40 -42.19 33.63
N LEU A 411 2.64 -40.91 33.85
CA LEU A 411 2.71 -40.27 35.16
C LEU A 411 1.43 -39.46 35.37
N GLY A 412 0.43 -40.02 36.03
CA GLY A 412 -0.85 -39.37 36.26
C GLY A 412 -1.41 -39.65 37.66
N LYS A 413 -2.32 -38.81 38.17
CA LYS A 413 -2.98 -38.98 39.46
C LYS A 413 -4.12 -39.99 39.39
N ARG A 414 -4.78 -40.09 38.24
CA ARG A 414 -5.88 -41.05 38.01
C ARG A 414 -5.72 -41.69 36.64
N LEU A 415 -5.70 -43.01 36.60
CA LEU A 415 -5.56 -43.81 35.39
C LEU A 415 -6.79 -44.71 35.26
N GLU A 416 -7.46 -44.65 34.12
CA GLU A 416 -8.61 -45.49 33.83
C GLU A 416 -8.45 -46.11 32.44
N ALA A 417 -8.50 -47.43 32.36
CA ALA A 417 -8.60 -48.18 31.12
C ALA A 417 -9.86 -49.05 31.17
N ILE A 418 -10.82 -48.79 30.31
CA ILE A 418 -12.11 -49.46 30.24
C ILE A 418 -12.22 -50.13 28.87
N GLY A 419 -12.42 -51.45 28.83
CA GLY A 419 -12.51 -52.19 27.59
C GLY A 419 -13.35 -53.46 27.75
N ASN A 420 -14.26 -53.72 26.79
CA ASN A 420 -15.06 -54.92 26.75
C ASN A 420 -14.29 -56.16 26.26
N GLY A 421 -13.04 -55.99 25.83
CA GLY A 421 -12.12 -57.07 25.48
C GLY A 421 -10.90 -57.12 26.36
N VAL A 422 -9.90 -56.27 26.13
CA VAL A 422 -8.66 -56.20 26.90
C VAL A 422 -8.38 -54.79 27.39
N ALA A 423 -8.25 -54.60 28.68
CA ALA A 423 -7.79 -53.35 29.28
C ALA A 423 -6.38 -53.53 29.86
N ARG A 424 -5.41 -52.71 29.43
CA ARG A 424 -4.01 -52.81 29.90
C ARG A 424 -3.47 -51.46 30.35
N ILE A 425 -2.84 -51.45 31.52
CA ILE A 425 -2.07 -50.32 32.04
C ILE A 425 -0.63 -50.79 32.20
N ASN A 426 0.27 -50.36 31.31
CA ASN A 426 1.71 -50.63 31.41
C ASN A 426 2.39 -49.43 32.04
N GLN A 427 2.87 -49.56 33.28
CA GLN A 427 3.45 -48.50 34.07
C GLN A 427 4.81 -48.90 34.60
N GLU A 428 5.85 -48.09 34.36
CA GLU A 428 7.18 -48.34 34.95
C GLU A 428 7.36 -47.80 36.38
N PHE A 429 6.56 -46.86 36.86
CA PHE A 429 6.67 -46.28 38.20
C PHE A 429 5.34 -45.67 38.69
N TRP A 430 4.56 -46.32 39.55
CA TRP A 430 3.70 -45.73 40.61
C TRP A 430 2.86 -46.77 41.38
N LYS A 431 2.82 -46.65 42.69
CA LYS A 431 2.18 -47.60 43.58
C LYS A 431 0.81 -47.19 44.15
N ASP A 432 0.17 -46.08 43.78
CA ASP A 432 -1.06 -45.64 44.45
C ASP A 432 -2.20 -45.23 43.51
N LYS A 433 -3.34 -45.88 43.72
CA LYS A 433 -4.72 -45.67 43.28
C LYS A 433 -5.05 -46.04 41.83
N TYR A 434 -5.45 -47.27 41.68
CA TYR A 434 -6.13 -47.79 40.49
C TYR A 434 -7.63 -47.89 40.73
N THR A 435 -8.44 -47.46 39.76
CA THR A 435 -9.80 -47.94 39.58
C THR A 435 -9.84 -48.63 38.22
N GLN A 436 -9.98 -49.93 38.25
CA GLN A 436 -10.25 -50.74 37.07
C GLN A 436 -11.68 -51.23 37.19
N GLN A 437 -12.50 -50.91 36.24
CA GLN A 437 -13.86 -51.40 36.14
C GLN A 437 -13.90 -52.35 34.96
N ASP A 438 -14.07 -53.60 35.24
CA ASP A 438 -14.19 -54.69 34.28
C ASP A 438 -15.56 -55.33 34.46
N ASP A 439 -16.37 -55.29 33.44
CA ASP A 439 -17.58 -56.06 33.32
C ASP A 439 -17.22 -57.34 32.52
N ASP A 440 -16.72 -58.36 33.19
CA ASP A 440 -16.59 -59.73 32.68
C ASP A 440 -15.34 -60.21 31.89
N TYR A 441 -14.11 -59.81 32.12
CA TYR A 441 -12.96 -60.58 31.59
C TYR A 441 -11.66 -60.54 32.41
N ASN A 442 -10.96 -61.73 32.42
CA ASN A 442 -9.73 -62.03 33.12
C ASN A 442 -8.57 -61.05 32.87
N ILE A 443 -8.10 -60.44 33.95
CA ILE A 443 -6.88 -59.62 33.97
C ILE A 443 -5.67 -60.56 34.07
N LYS A 444 -4.79 -60.57 33.02
CA LYS A 444 -3.45 -61.15 33.13
C LYS A 444 -2.44 -60.06 33.46
N TYR A 445 -1.89 -60.05 34.65
CA TYR A 445 -0.68 -59.30 34.99
C TYR A 445 0.54 -60.04 34.43
N PRO A 446 1.44 -59.44 33.68
CA PRO A 446 2.76 -60.03 33.54
C PRO A 446 3.49 -59.85 34.85
N HIS A 447 3.84 -60.97 35.51
CA HIS A 447 4.82 -60.99 36.55
C HIS A 447 6.17 -60.60 35.94
N GLY A 448 6.74 -59.45 36.35
CA GLY A 448 8.13 -59.15 36.09
C GLY A 448 8.98 -59.88 37.08
N GLU A 449 9.94 -60.63 36.64
CA GLU A 449 11.17 -60.92 37.35
C GLU A 449 12.11 -59.72 37.29
#